data_1c94ee2ae2fb8c8d128213c16438307c
#
_entry.id   1c94ee2ae2fb8c8d128213c16438307c
#
_cell.length_a   1.000
_cell.length_b   1.000
_cell.length_c   1.000
_cell.angle_alpha   90.00
_cell.angle_beta   90.00
_cell.angle_gamma   90.00
#
_symmetry.space_group_name_H-M   'P 1'
#
loop_
_entity.id
_entity.type
_entity.pdbx_description
1 polymer ?
#
loop_
_entity_poly.entity_id
_entity_poly.type
_entity_poly.pdbx_seq_one_letter_code
_entity_poly.pdbx_strand_id
1 'polypeptide(L)'
;MKKHNDENYLEKIPQHKEGLKWSVDDNGNVTLHMENKGAFNKIFQIILKKPKISYIHLEEMGSFIWPLIDGEKDVCRLGELVEENFGEKAHPVYERLSQYMHTLEFNGFITFKE
;
A
#
# COMPACT_ATOMS: atom_id res chain seq x y z
N MET A 1 -6.65 19.87 15.15
CA MET A 1 -6.77 19.33 15.11
C MET A 1 -6.48 18.60 14.99
N LYS A 2 -6.28 18.27 15.13
CA LYS A 2 -6.09 17.51 14.98
C LYS A 2 -6.07 16.57 15.16
N LYS A 3 -6.37 16.17 15.55
CA LYS A 3 -6.29 15.14 15.72
C LYS A 3 -6.88 14.39 15.08
N HIS A 4 -7.10 14.01 14.67
CA HIS A 4 -7.62 13.36 14.00
C HIS A 4 -7.38 12.38 13.81
N ASN A 5 -7.30 12.23 14.04
CA ASN A 5 -6.81 11.60 13.49
C ASN A 5 -6.85 10.18 13.46
N ASP A 6 -6.69 9.26 14.47
CA ASP A 6 -6.68 7.83 14.27
C ASP A 6 -8.05 7.31 13.91
N GLU A 7 -9.08 7.84 14.52
CA GLU A 7 -10.43 7.42 14.17
C GLU A 7 -10.77 7.73 12.73
N ASN A 8 -10.41 8.94 12.31
CA ASN A 8 -10.67 9.30 10.92
C ASN A 8 -9.87 8.44 9.98
N TYR A 9 -8.67 8.07 10.39
CA TYR A 9 -7.84 7.25 9.55
C TYR A 9 -8.46 5.88 9.31
N LEU A 10 -9.07 5.30 10.34
CA LEU A 10 -9.69 3.99 10.21
C LEU A 10 -10.88 4.00 9.26
N GLU A 11 -11.46 5.16 9.05
CA GLU A 11 -12.60 5.27 8.14
C GLU A 11 -12.18 5.56 6.71
N LYS A 12 -10.92 5.79 6.47
CA LYS A 12 -10.44 6.06 5.11
C LYS A 12 -10.51 4.81 4.27
N ILE A 13 -10.83 5.00 3.01
CA ILE A 13 -10.98 3.89 2.08
C ILE A 13 -9.86 3.97 1.05
N PRO A 14 -8.87 3.08 1.15
CA PRO A 14 -7.78 3.11 0.19
C PRO A 14 -8.17 2.47 -1.13
N GLN A 15 -7.52 2.91 -2.19
CA GLN A 15 -7.71 2.32 -3.50
C GLN A 15 -6.39 2.37 -4.25
N HIS A 16 -6.20 1.42 -5.14
CA HIS A 16 -4.98 1.39 -5.93
C HIS A 16 -4.90 2.62 -6.80
N LYS A 17 -3.68 3.11 -7.00
CA LYS A 17 -3.50 4.21 -7.91
C LYS A 17 -3.87 3.77 -9.31
N GLU A 18 -4.60 4.66 -10.00
CA GLU A 18 -5.04 4.35 -11.34
C GLU A 18 -3.85 4.10 -12.25
N GLY A 19 -3.91 3.04 -13.03
CA GLY A 19 -2.85 2.74 -13.97
C GLY A 19 -1.69 1.96 -13.39
N LEU A 20 -1.69 1.73 -12.09
CA LEU A 20 -0.63 0.96 -11.47
C LEU A 20 -0.77 -0.51 -11.82
N LYS A 21 0.34 -1.13 -12.19
CA LYS A 21 0.34 -2.55 -12.53
C LYS A 21 1.01 -3.34 -11.43
N TRP A 22 0.57 -4.58 -11.27
CA TRP A 22 1.15 -5.44 -10.26
C TRP A 22 0.91 -6.88 -10.65
N SER A 23 1.69 -7.77 -10.04
CA SER A 23 1.61 -9.18 -10.34
C SER A 23 1.74 -9.98 -9.05
N VAL A 24 1.33 -11.25 -9.13
CA VAL A 24 1.39 -12.17 -7.99
C VAL A 24 2.20 -13.38 -8.43
N ASP A 25 3.19 -13.76 -7.63
CA ASP A 25 3.99 -14.93 -7.99
C ASP A 25 3.33 -16.21 -7.49
N ASP A 26 4.01 -17.34 -7.69
CA ASP A 26 3.46 -18.65 -7.36
C ASP A 26 3.22 -18.80 -5.87
N ASN A 27 3.93 -18.05 -5.06
CA ASN A 27 3.79 -18.12 -3.60
C ASN A 27 2.76 -17.15 -3.07
N GLY A 28 2.11 -16.38 -3.93
CA GLY A 28 1.14 -15.41 -3.50
C GLY A 28 1.73 -14.07 -3.12
N ASN A 29 3.01 -13.86 -3.38
CA ASN A 29 3.65 -12.60 -3.07
C ASN A 29 3.42 -11.60 -4.19
N VAL A 30 3.11 -10.38 -3.80
CA VAL A 30 2.75 -9.32 -4.73
C VAL A 30 3.97 -8.49 -5.08
N THR A 31 4.10 -8.16 -6.35
CA THR A 31 5.13 -7.26 -6.83
C THR A 31 4.47 -6.10 -7.53
N LEU A 32 4.78 -4.90 -7.08
CA LEU A 32 4.25 -3.67 -7.68
C LEU A 32 5.20 -3.20 -8.76
N HIS A 33 4.63 -2.78 -9.88
CA HIS A 33 5.40 -2.28 -11.01
C HIS A 33 5.27 -0.76 -11.05
N MET A 34 6.35 -0.07 -10.74
CA MET A 34 6.34 1.38 -10.68
C MET A 34 7.07 1.94 -11.88
N GLU A 35 6.35 2.70 -12.68
CA GLU A 35 6.96 3.37 -13.81
C GLU A 35 7.57 4.67 -13.35
N ASN A 36 8.83 4.87 -13.66
CA ASN A 36 9.53 6.10 -13.30
C ASN A 36 9.44 7.06 -14.46
N LYS A 37 8.59 8.07 -14.34
CA LYS A 37 8.47 9.09 -15.37
C LYS A 37 8.02 10.40 -14.76
N GLY A 38 8.10 11.46 -15.56
CA GLY A 38 7.78 12.78 -15.08
C GLY A 38 9.04 13.52 -14.68
N ALA A 39 8.90 14.81 -14.40
CA ALA A 39 10.04 15.64 -14.11
C ALA A 39 10.81 15.16 -12.88
N PHE A 40 10.07 14.82 -11.86
CA PHE A 40 10.69 14.33 -10.63
C PHE A 40 11.47 13.05 -10.92
N ASN A 41 10.83 12.13 -11.63
CA ASN A 41 11.45 10.85 -11.91
C ASN A 41 12.65 11.01 -12.83
N LYS A 42 12.61 11.99 -13.68
CA LYS A 42 13.73 12.25 -14.57
C LYS A 42 14.99 12.57 -13.78
N ILE A 43 14.84 13.45 -12.79
CA ILE A 43 15.97 13.81 -11.94
C ILE A 43 16.42 12.58 -11.16
N PHE A 44 15.47 11.84 -10.65
CA PHE A 44 15.75 10.65 -9.88
C PHE A 44 16.53 9.64 -10.71
N GLN A 45 16.11 9.44 -11.95
CA GLN A 45 16.79 8.50 -12.83
C GLN A 45 18.23 8.92 -13.14
N ILE A 46 18.42 10.21 -13.33
CA ILE A 46 19.76 10.71 -13.62
C ILE A 46 20.68 10.46 -12.45
N ILE A 47 20.22 10.80 -11.26
CA ILE A 47 21.06 10.69 -10.07
C ILE A 47 21.33 9.24 -9.73
N LEU A 48 20.29 8.40 -9.76
CA LEU A 48 20.39 7.03 -9.30
C LEU A 48 20.59 6.04 -10.43
N LYS A 49 20.44 6.50 -11.66
CA LYS A 49 20.60 5.64 -12.83
C LYS A 49 19.71 4.42 -12.75
N LYS A 50 18.49 4.65 -12.29
CA LYS A 50 17.52 3.57 -12.13
C LYS A 50 16.83 3.28 -13.45
N PRO A 51 16.36 2.05 -13.64
CA PRO A 51 15.59 1.74 -14.85
C PRO A 51 14.25 2.47 -14.83
N LYS A 52 13.59 2.49 -15.98
CA LYS A 52 12.30 3.17 -16.06
C LYS A 52 11.23 2.50 -15.25
N ILE A 53 11.34 1.20 -15.04
CA ILE A 53 10.37 0.45 -14.27
C ILE A 53 11.05 -0.14 -13.06
N SER A 54 10.49 0.11 -11.90
CA SER A 54 10.97 -0.45 -10.66
C SER A 54 9.99 -1.49 -10.18
N TYR A 55 10.50 -2.56 -9.59
CA TYR A 55 9.69 -3.64 -9.05
C TYR A 55 9.80 -3.62 -7.54
N ILE A 56 8.66 -3.48 -6.89
CA ILE A 56 8.59 -3.41 -5.43
C ILE A 56 7.94 -4.70 -4.94
N HIS A 57 8.69 -5.49 -4.20
CA HIS A 57 8.19 -6.77 -3.69
C HIS A 57 7.60 -6.57 -2.31
N LEU A 58 6.38 -7.04 -2.13
CA LEU A 58 5.70 -6.92 -0.85
C LEU A 58 5.93 -8.18 -0.04
N GLU A 59 6.00 -8.00 1.27
CA GLU A 59 6.14 -9.13 2.16
C GLU A 59 4.80 -9.82 2.34
N GLU A 60 4.81 -10.88 3.14
CA GLU A 60 3.65 -11.75 3.27
C GLU A 60 2.39 -10.97 3.66
N MET A 61 2.48 -10.16 4.72
CA MET A 61 1.32 -9.40 5.16
C MET A 61 0.91 -8.38 4.12
N GLY A 62 1.88 -7.68 3.54
CA GLY A 62 1.57 -6.70 2.51
C GLY A 62 0.94 -7.34 1.29
N SER A 63 1.42 -8.52 0.92
CA SER A 63 0.85 -9.23 -0.21
C SER A 63 -0.57 -9.70 0.06
N PHE A 64 -0.87 -10.02 1.32
CA PHE A 64 -2.23 -10.38 1.70
C PHE A 64 -3.17 -9.18 1.59
N ILE A 65 -2.69 -8.03 2.07
CA ILE A 65 -3.53 -6.83 2.13
C ILE A 65 -3.75 -6.23 0.74
N TRP A 66 -2.73 -6.26 -0.11
CA TRP A 66 -2.77 -5.51 -1.36
C TRP A 66 -4.01 -5.80 -2.21
N PRO A 67 -4.35 -7.08 -2.49
CA PRO A 67 -5.53 -7.33 -3.31
C PRO A 67 -6.84 -6.96 -2.64
N LEU A 68 -6.83 -6.83 -1.32
CA LEU A 68 -8.04 -6.46 -0.59
C LEU A 68 -8.35 -4.97 -0.69
N ILE A 69 -7.37 -4.17 -1.09
CA ILE A 69 -7.56 -2.74 -1.28
C ILE A 69 -8.36 -2.56 -2.58
N ASP A 70 -9.65 -2.35 -2.44
CA ASP A 70 -10.53 -2.36 -3.59
C ASP A 70 -11.34 -1.07 -3.75
N GLY A 71 -11.04 -0.06 -2.95
CA GLY A 71 -11.79 1.18 -3.05
C GLY A 71 -13.14 1.14 -2.36
N GLU A 72 -13.41 0.09 -1.60
CA GLU A 72 -14.66 -0.03 -0.87
C GLU A 72 -14.46 -0.34 0.60
N LYS A 73 -13.45 -1.12 0.94
CA LYS A 73 -13.17 -1.45 2.32
C LYS A 73 -12.37 -0.34 2.97
N ASP A 74 -12.78 0.08 4.16
CA ASP A 74 -11.99 1.07 4.87
C ASP A 74 -10.86 0.38 5.64
N VAL A 75 -10.00 1.19 6.25
CA VAL A 75 -8.85 0.65 6.96
C VAL A 75 -9.30 -0.24 8.11
N CYS A 76 -10.39 0.11 8.76
CA CYS A 76 -10.92 -0.70 9.86
C CYS A 76 -11.25 -2.11 9.39
N ARG A 77 -11.93 -2.21 8.26
CA ARG A 77 -12.29 -3.53 7.74
C ARG A 77 -11.07 -4.31 7.31
N LEU A 78 -10.10 -3.63 6.71
CA LEU A 78 -8.87 -4.31 6.33
C LEU A 78 -8.17 -4.87 7.55
N GLY A 79 -8.17 -4.12 8.65
CA GLY A 79 -7.57 -4.61 9.89
C GLY A 79 -8.25 -5.85 10.41
N GLU A 80 -9.58 -5.90 10.30
CA GLU A 80 -10.31 -7.10 10.73
C GLU A 80 -9.91 -8.31 9.92
N LEU A 81 -9.76 -8.13 8.62
CA LEU A 81 -9.37 -9.24 7.75
C LEU A 81 -7.96 -9.70 8.04
N VAL A 82 -7.06 -8.76 8.31
CA VAL A 82 -5.70 -9.10 8.67
C VAL A 82 -5.67 -9.93 9.94
N GLU A 83 -6.45 -9.49 10.93
CA GLU A 83 -6.48 -10.21 12.19
C GLU A 83 -7.05 -11.61 12.03
N GLU A 84 -8.07 -11.75 11.19
CA GLU A 84 -8.64 -13.06 10.94
C GLU A 84 -7.63 -14.01 10.31
N ASN A 85 -6.78 -13.48 9.45
CA ASN A 85 -5.85 -14.33 8.72
C ASN A 85 -4.56 -14.62 9.49
N PHE A 86 -4.05 -13.63 10.20
CA PHE A 86 -2.73 -13.76 10.85
C PHE A 86 -2.81 -13.90 12.36
N GLY A 87 -3.92 -13.49 12.96
CA GLY A 87 -4.05 -13.58 14.41
C GLY A 87 -3.02 -12.73 15.12
N GLU A 88 -2.47 -13.29 16.18
CA GLU A 88 -1.53 -12.55 17.02
C GLU A 88 -0.27 -12.13 16.28
N LYS A 89 0.06 -12.83 15.23
CA LYS A 89 1.24 -12.46 14.45
C LYS A 89 1.14 -11.07 13.88
N ALA A 90 -0.06 -10.58 13.67
CA ALA A 90 -0.27 -9.27 13.07
C ALA A 90 -0.32 -8.15 14.09
N HIS A 91 -0.34 -8.47 15.38
CA HIS A 91 -0.48 -7.44 16.40
C HIS A 91 0.81 -6.65 16.56
N PRO A 92 0.72 -5.37 16.81
CA PRO A 92 -0.51 -4.57 16.85
C PRO A 92 -1.01 -4.25 15.44
N VAL A 93 -2.21 -4.70 15.14
CA VAL A 93 -2.73 -4.69 13.78
C VAL A 93 -2.82 -3.29 13.20
N TYR A 94 -3.48 -2.38 13.91
CA TYR A 94 -3.77 -1.09 13.30
C TYR A 94 -2.55 -0.19 13.22
N GLU A 95 -1.60 -0.34 14.13
CA GLU A 95 -0.35 0.39 14.01
C GLU A 95 0.42 -0.05 12.77
N ARG A 96 0.52 -1.36 12.59
CA ARG A 96 1.24 -1.89 11.46
C ARG A 96 0.54 -1.58 10.15
N LEU A 97 -0.79 -1.69 10.16
CA LEU A 97 -1.57 -1.40 8.98
C LEU A 97 -1.50 0.07 8.60
N SER A 98 -1.58 0.96 9.59
CA SER A 98 -1.46 2.38 9.33
C SER A 98 -0.12 2.73 8.72
N GLN A 99 0.94 2.13 9.26
CA GLN A 99 2.27 2.39 8.73
C GLN A 99 2.39 1.89 7.30
N TYR A 100 1.84 0.72 7.04
CA TYR A 100 1.85 0.16 5.69
C TYR A 100 1.10 1.07 4.72
N MET A 101 -0.11 1.50 5.10
CA MET A 101 -0.89 2.38 4.25
C MET A 101 -0.20 3.69 4.01
N HIS A 102 0.40 4.24 5.06
CA HIS A 102 1.10 5.51 4.92
C HIS A 102 2.27 5.36 3.94
N THR A 103 3.00 4.27 4.04
CA THR A 103 4.10 4.02 3.12
C THR A 103 3.61 3.89 1.68
N LEU A 104 2.51 3.17 1.49
CA LEU A 104 1.97 3.02 0.14
C LEU A 104 1.52 4.36 -0.43
N GLU A 105 0.86 5.16 0.40
CA GLU A 105 0.39 6.46 -0.06
C GLU A 105 1.57 7.38 -0.37
N PHE A 106 2.56 7.39 0.51
CA PHE A 106 3.71 8.24 0.33
C PHE A 106 4.42 7.93 -0.99
N ASN A 107 4.48 6.67 -1.34
CA ASN A 107 5.15 6.26 -2.57
C ASN A 107 4.25 6.30 -3.80
N GLY A 108 3.01 6.70 -3.65
CA GLY A 108 2.13 6.87 -4.78
C GLY A 108 1.46 5.61 -5.27
N PHE A 109 1.44 4.55 -4.45
CA PHE A 109 0.83 3.30 -4.86
C PHE A 109 -0.66 3.27 -4.59
N ILE A 110 -1.13 4.03 -3.61
CA ILE A 110 -2.55 4.11 -3.30
C ILE A 110 -2.95 5.56 -3.10
N THR A 111 -4.25 5.79 -3.19
CA THR A 111 -4.86 7.04 -2.78
C THR A 111 -6.04 6.67 -1.89
N PHE A 112 -6.58 7.66 -1.18
CA PHE A 112 -7.75 7.43 -0.36
C PHE A 112 -8.94 8.12 -0.99
N LYS A 113 -10.08 7.42 -0.99
CA LYS A 113 -11.30 8.02 -1.50
C LYS A 113 -11.73 9.17 -0.61
N GLU A 114 -12.40 10.12 -1.24
CA GLU A 114 -12.90 11.27 -0.49
C GLU A 114 -14.31 11.14 -0.06
#